data_99bdfd2c9c2e16697a89be03cc55ae40
#
_entry.id   99bdfd2c9c2e16697a89be03cc55ae40
#
_cell.length_a   1.000
_cell.length_b   1.000
_cell.length_c   1.000
_cell.angle_alpha   90.00
_cell.angle_beta   90.00
_cell.angle_gamma   90.00
#
_symmetry.space_group_name_H-M   'P 1'
#
loop_
_entity.id
_entity.type
_entity.pdbx_description
1 polymer ?
#
loop_
_entity_poly.entity_id
_entity_poly.type
_entity_poly.pdbx_seq_one_letter_code
_entity_poly.pdbx_strand_id
1 'polypeptide(L)'
;SDVYKRQFLKVSRLIKRRTVANEACDAGRVLVNGKTAKASLNVKNGDVLEIQFGNKTVKAEILDVKDTAKKDEAKELFRYL
;
A
#
# COMPACT_ATOMS: atom_id res chain seq x y z
N SER A 1 7.73 -2.79 -14.30
CA SER A 1 7.02 -3.99 -13.89
C SER A 1 5.82 -3.64 -13.03
N ASP A 2 4.82 -4.51 -13.05
CA ASP A 2 3.59 -4.28 -12.31
C ASP A 2 3.77 -4.66 -10.84
N VAL A 3 3.34 -3.78 -9.96
CA VAL A 3 3.34 -4.06 -8.53
C VAL A 3 1.90 -3.98 -8.04
N TYR A 4 1.44 -5.07 -7.45
CA TYR A 4 0.09 -5.14 -6.92
C TYR A 4 -0.01 -4.37 -5.60
N LYS A 5 -1.23 -3.88 -5.30
CA LYS A 5 -1.53 -3.17 -4.06
C LYS A 5 -0.99 -3.90 -2.84
N ARG A 6 -1.25 -5.20 -2.74
CA ARG A 6 -0.79 -6.04 -1.63
C ARG A 6 0.73 -6.07 -1.53
N GLN A 7 1.41 -6.21 -2.67
CA GLN A 7 2.86 -6.26 -2.74
C GLN A 7 3.46 -4.91 -2.34
N PHE A 8 2.88 -3.81 -2.80
CA PHE A 8 3.36 -2.48 -2.46
C PHE A 8 3.30 -2.22 -0.95
N LEU A 9 2.21 -2.62 -0.30
CA LEU A 9 2.06 -2.46 1.15
C LEU A 9 3.20 -3.13 1.91
N LYS A 10 3.63 -4.28 1.46
CA LYS A 10 4.75 -5.02 2.06
C LYS A 10 6.09 -4.39 1.73
N VAL A 11 6.34 -4.08 0.46
CA VAL A 11 7.63 -3.56 -0.01
C VAL A 11 7.90 -2.18 0.58
N SER A 12 6.88 -1.32 0.64
CA SER A 12 6.99 0.01 1.22
C SER A 12 7.03 0.01 2.74
N ARG A 13 6.73 -1.14 3.35
CA ARG A 13 6.63 -1.31 4.81
C ARG A 13 5.54 -0.46 5.47
N LEU A 14 4.57 -0.01 4.69
CA LEU A 14 3.36 0.61 5.24
C LEU A 14 2.65 -0.35 6.18
N ILE A 15 2.61 -1.63 5.79
CA ILE A 15 2.16 -2.72 6.67
C ILE A 15 3.31 -3.72 6.76
N LYS A 16 3.89 -3.86 7.93
CA LYS A 16 5.11 -4.66 8.14
C LYS A 16 4.87 -6.15 7.95
N ARG A 17 3.70 -6.64 8.34
CA ARG A 17 3.39 -8.08 8.28
C ARG A 17 2.58 -8.41 7.04
N ARG A 18 3.05 -9.38 6.28
CA ARG A 18 2.40 -9.85 5.06
C ARG A 18 0.96 -10.32 5.31
N THR A 19 0.74 -11.06 6.39
CA THR A 19 -0.59 -11.54 6.74
C THR A 19 -1.56 -10.41 7.02
N VAL A 20 -1.10 -9.37 7.72
CA VAL A 20 -1.91 -8.20 8.02
C VAL A 20 -2.26 -7.45 6.75
N ALA A 21 -1.29 -7.32 5.82
CA ALA A 21 -1.54 -6.67 4.53
C ALA A 21 -2.59 -7.43 3.72
N ASN A 22 -2.48 -8.76 3.68
CA ASN A 22 -3.43 -9.60 2.97
C ASN A 22 -4.83 -9.48 3.57
N GLU A 23 -4.93 -9.54 4.89
CA GLU A 23 -6.21 -9.43 5.59
C GLU A 23 -6.87 -8.06 5.35
N ALA A 24 -6.09 -6.99 5.39
CA ALA A 24 -6.60 -5.65 5.15
C ALA A 24 -7.14 -5.51 3.72
N CYS A 25 -6.43 -6.05 2.75
CA CYS A 25 -6.89 -6.04 1.35
C CYS A 25 -8.16 -6.87 1.18
N ASP A 26 -8.18 -8.07 1.76
CA ASP A 26 -9.31 -8.99 1.62
C ASP A 26 -10.56 -8.44 2.33
N ALA A 27 -10.38 -7.71 3.42
CA ALA A 27 -11.47 -7.11 4.17
C ALA A 27 -11.97 -5.79 3.55
N GLY A 28 -11.38 -5.33 2.45
CA GLY A 28 -11.75 -4.08 1.82
C GLY A 28 -11.33 -2.84 2.58
N ARG A 29 -10.32 -2.97 3.42
CA ARG A 29 -9.83 -1.85 4.26
C ARG A 29 -8.77 -1.00 3.57
N VAL A 30 -8.33 -1.39 2.38
CA VAL A 30 -7.34 -0.65 1.62
C VAL A 30 -8.01 -0.08 0.38
N LEU A 31 -8.02 1.24 0.30
CA LEU A 31 -8.62 1.97 -0.82
C LEU A 31 -7.49 2.54 -1.69
N VAL A 32 -7.72 2.57 -2.98
CA VAL A 32 -6.81 3.20 -3.94
C VAL A 32 -7.58 4.32 -4.61
N ASN A 33 -7.11 5.56 -4.44
CA ASN A 33 -7.76 6.75 -4.96
C ASN A 33 -9.24 6.86 -4.52
N GLY A 34 -9.49 6.48 -3.25
CA GLY A 34 -10.82 6.57 -2.66
C GLY A 34 -11.76 5.42 -2.97
N LYS A 35 -11.30 4.40 -3.69
CA LYS A 35 -12.14 3.27 -4.07
C LYS A 35 -11.58 1.97 -3.55
N THR A 36 -12.44 1.09 -3.05
CA THR A 36 -12.07 -0.26 -2.68
C THR A 36 -11.65 -1.01 -3.94
N ALA A 37 -10.54 -1.71 -3.86
CA ALA A 37 -10.00 -2.44 -5.00
C ALA A 37 -9.52 -3.83 -4.58
N LYS A 38 -9.45 -4.73 -5.54
CA LYS A 38 -8.95 -6.09 -5.30
C LYS A 38 -7.47 -6.04 -4.91
N ALA A 39 -7.03 -7.04 -4.14
CA ALA A 39 -5.63 -7.15 -3.74
C ALA A 39 -4.68 -7.23 -4.94
N SER A 40 -5.17 -7.73 -6.05
CA SER A 40 -4.40 -7.87 -7.30
C SER A 40 -4.38 -6.60 -8.16
N LEU A 41 -5.03 -5.52 -7.72
CA LEU A 41 -4.96 -4.26 -8.46
C LEU A 41 -3.53 -3.73 -8.48
N ASN A 42 -3.04 -3.37 -9.66
CA ASN A 42 -1.74 -2.74 -9.80
C ASN A 42 -1.79 -1.31 -9.30
N VAL A 43 -0.73 -0.89 -8.62
CA VAL A 43 -0.57 0.49 -8.17
C VAL A 43 0.52 1.17 -8.98
N LYS A 44 0.45 2.49 -9.05
CA LYS A 44 1.39 3.29 -9.83
C LYS A 44 1.72 4.58 -9.09
N ASN A 45 2.76 5.25 -9.56
CA ASN A 45 3.17 6.54 -9.00
C ASN A 45 2.01 7.54 -9.05
N GLY A 46 1.81 8.24 -7.96
CA GLY A 46 0.73 9.22 -7.84
C GLY A 46 -0.56 8.67 -7.26
N ASP A 47 -0.70 7.34 -7.16
CA ASP A 47 -1.87 6.76 -6.51
C ASP A 47 -1.86 7.07 -5.02
N VAL A 48 -3.03 7.29 -4.45
CA VAL A 48 -3.20 7.53 -3.03
C VAL A 48 -3.81 6.30 -2.39
N LEU A 49 -3.08 5.73 -1.43
CA LEU A 49 -3.56 4.60 -0.64
C LEU A 49 -4.18 5.10 0.64
N GLU A 50 -5.30 4.50 1.02
CA GLU A 50 -5.95 4.76 2.28
C GLU A 50 -6.13 3.42 2.99
N ILE A 51 -5.57 3.32 4.20
CA ILE A 51 -5.61 2.08 4.97
C ILE A 51 -6.42 2.33 6.24
N GLN A 52 -7.46 1.55 6.43
CA GLN A 52 -8.35 1.69 7.59
C GLN A 52 -7.94 0.69 8.66
N PHE A 53 -7.47 1.20 9.81
CA PHE A 53 -7.09 0.40 10.96
C PHE A 53 -8.05 0.69 12.10
N GLY A 54 -9.09 -0.14 12.26
CA GLY A 54 -10.06 0.08 13.31
C GLY A 54 -10.69 1.48 13.19
N ASN A 55 -10.43 2.35 14.18
CA ASN A 55 -10.94 3.72 14.18
C ASN A 55 -9.92 4.73 13.63
N LYS A 56 -8.85 4.24 13.02
CA LYS A 56 -7.76 5.09 12.51
C LYS A 56 -7.58 4.88 11.02
N THR A 57 -7.40 5.95 10.27
CA THR A 57 -7.16 5.89 8.83
C THR A 57 -5.79 6.48 8.52
N VAL A 58 -5.00 5.76 7.73
CA VAL A 58 -3.69 6.20 7.26
C VAL A 58 -3.77 6.44 5.77
N LYS A 59 -3.35 7.61 5.32
CA LYS A 59 -3.28 7.95 3.89
C LYS A 59 -1.84 8.15 3.48
N ALA A 60 -1.48 7.63 2.31
CA ALA A 60 -0.13 7.77 1.77
C ALA A 60 -0.18 7.86 0.26
N GLU A 61 0.63 8.76 -0.29
CA GLU A 61 0.80 8.89 -1.74
C GLU A 61 1.96 8.04 -2.18
N ILE A 62 1.78 7.29 -3.27
CA ILE A 62 2.84 6.45 -3.84
C ILE A 62 3.78 7.34 -4.66
N LEU A 63 5.05 7.36 -4.27
CA LEU A 63 6.07 8.15 -4.95
C LEU A 63 6.83 7.33 -5.98
N ASP A 64 7.05 6.04 -5.69
CA ASP A 64 7.74 5.16 -6.60
C ASP A 64 7.28 3.73 -6.35
N VAL A 65 7.30 2.91 -7.39
CA VAL A 65 6.82 1.52 -7.34
C VAL A 65 7.98 0.60 -7.68
N LYS A 66 8.33 -0.28 -6.73
CA LYS A 66 9.40 -1.26 -6.90
C LYS A 66 8.95 -2.63 -6.41
N ASP A 67 9.49 -3.68 -7.03
CA ASP A 67 9.20 -5.07 -6.64
C ASP A 67 9.82 -5.42 -5.29
N THR A 68 10.99 -4.85 -5.01
CA THR A 68 11.70 -5.04 -3.75
C THR A 68 12.36 -3.73 -3.36
N ALA A 69 12.57 -3.55 -2.05
CA ALA A 69 13.26 -2.37 -1.54
C ALA A 69 13.96 -2.73 -0.24
N LYS A 70 15.15 -2.15 -0.04
CA LYS A 70 15.82 -2.21 1.25
C LYS A 70 15.09 -1.30 2.24
N LYS A 71 15.35 -1.52 3.52
CA LYS A 71 14.71 -0.76 4.59
C LYS A 71 14.82 0.76 4.38
N ASP A 72 15.99 1.21 3.95
CA ASP A 72 16.24 2.64 3.72
C ASP A 72 15.49 3.18 2.51
N GLU A 73 15.33 2.35 1.49
CA GLU A 73 14.62 2.71 0.27
C GLU A 73 13.11 2.72 0.44
N ALA A 74 12.60 1.90 1.36
CA ALA A 74 11.15 1.76 1.56
C ALA A 74 10.49 3.10 1.91
N LYS A 75 11.17 3.95 2.66
CA LYS A 75 10.67 5.28 3.05
C LYS A 75 10.47 6.20 1.86
N GLU A 76 11.20 5.96 0.77
CA GLU A 76 11.17 6.80 -0.42
C GLU A 76 10.08 6.40 -1.40
N LEU A 77 9.38 5.29 -1.12
CA LEU A 77 8.33 4.79 -2.01
C LEU A 77 7.00 5.49 -1.78
N PHE A 78 6.83 6.16 -0.66
CA PHE A 78 5.57 6.83 -0.33
C PHE A 78 5.82 8.00 0.61
N ARG A 79 4.79 8.85 0.74
CA ARG A 79 4.77 9.89 1.77
C ARG A 79 3.39 9.91 2.43
N TYR A 80 3.36 10.16 3.73
CA TYR A 80 2.10 10.32 4.44
C TYR A 80 1.42 11.63 4.06
N LEU A 81 0.11 11.59 3.97
CA LEU A 81 -0.70 12.77 3.68
C LEU A 81 -1.37 13.32 4.93
#